data_547bf1ace5e0cb6f03045783b3794d5f
#
_entry.id   547bf1ace5e0cb6f03045783b3794d5f
#
_cell.length_a   1.000
_cell.length_b   1.000
_cell.length_c   1.000
_cell.angle_alpha   90.00
_cell.angle_beta   90.00
_cell.angle_gamma   90.00
#
_symmetry.space_group_name_H-M   'P 1'
#
loop_
_entity.id
_entity.type
_entity.pdbx_description
1 polymer ?
#
loop_
_entity_poly.entity_id
_entity_poly.type
_entity_poly.pdbx_seq_one_letter_code
_entity_poly.pdbx_strand_id
1 'polypeptide(L)'
;FDIGRISGGQRQRAVIARALATEAEFILLDEPLVGMDRESRNSLLKLLDRFCHDNGKTIIMVSHDLSAIRQTTHRMIFLEEKIRFDGPTANFPDLESLAKLRGISHTHEQENGQRWPGDIKEER
;
A
#
# COMPACT_ATOMS: atom_id res chain seq x y z
N PHE A 1 7.09 -1.19 -31.07
CA PHE A 1 6.09 -1.46 -30.03
C PHE A 1 5.24 -0.22 -29.79
N ASP A 2 4.02 -0.25 -30.26
CA ASP A 2 3.11 0.90 -30.15
C ASP A 2 2.33 0.83 -28.82
N ILE A 3 2.76 1.63 -27.86
CA ILE A 3 2.13 1.73 -26.53
C ILE A 3 0.65 2.14 -26.61
N GLY A 4 0.24 2.88 -27.67
CA GLY A 4 -1.14 3.29 -27.88
C GLY A 4 -2.14 2.15 -28.12
N ARG A 5 -1.67 0.95 -28.49
CA ARG A 5 -2.51 -0.21 -28.81
C ARG A 5 -2.66 -1.22 -27.68
N ILE A 6 -1.97 -1.05 -26.56
CA ILE A 6 -2.04 -1.96 -25.43
C ILE A 6 -3.08 -1.50 -24.40
N SER A 7 -3.64 -2.45 -23.64
CA SER A 7 -4.58 -2.14 -22.55
C SER A 7 -3.91 -1.31 -21.45
N GLY A 8 -4.72 -0.63 -20.62
CA GLY A 8 -4.23 0.11 -19.46
C GLY A 8 -3.39 -0.76 -18.52
N GLY A 9 -3.81 -2.01 -18.28
CA GLY A 9 -3.07 -2.98 -17.46
C GLY A 9 -1.74 -3.42 -18.08
N GLN A 10 -1.73 -3.62 -19.39
CA GLN A 10 -0.49 -3.95 -20.12
C GLN A 10 0.49 -2.79 -20.13
N ARG A 11 0.00 -1.56 -20.30
CA ARG A 11 0.81 -0.35 -20.20
C ARG A 11 1.43 -0.21 -18.84
N GLN A 12 0.66 -0.40 -17.78
CA GLN A 12 1.12 -0.34 -16.40
C GLN A 12 2.21 -1.39 -16.14
N ARG A 13 2.01 -2.64 -16.58
CA ARG A 13 3.03 -3.69 -16.46
C ARG A 13 4.30 -3.38 -17.24
N ALA A 14 4.19 -2.79 -18.43
CA ALA A 14 5.35 -2.38 -19.21
C ALA A 14 6.18 -1.29 -18.51
N VAL A 15 5.52 -0.31 -17.91
CA VAL A 15 6.19 0.74 -17.12
C VAL A 15 6.89 0.14 -15.91
N ILE A 16 6.24 -0.76 -15.20
CA ILE A 16 6.83 -1.44 -14.03
C ILE A 16 7.99 -2.33 -14.46
N ALA A 17 7.86 -3.11 -15.53
CA ALA A 17 8.94 -3.92 -16.06
C ALA A 17 10.16 -3.07 -16.42
N ARG A 18 9.95 -1.89 -16.97
CA ARG A 18 11.02 -0.92 -17.24
C ARG A 18 11.70 -0.45 -15.96
N ALA A 19 10.93 -0.12 -14.93
CA ALA A 19 11.48 0.27 -13.63
C ALA A 19 12.28 -0.88 -12.99
N LEU A 20 11.76 -2.10 -13.07
CA LEU A 20 12.43 -3.30 -12.56
C LEU A 20 13.70 -3.68 -13.33
N ALA A 21 13.76 -3.33 -14.62
CA ALA A 21 14.95 -3.56 -15.46
C ALA A 21 16.12 -2.61 -15.11
N THR A 22 15.86 -1.54 -14.38
CA THR A 22 16.93 -0.70 -13.85
C THR A 22 17.61 -1.42 -12.68
N GLU A 23 18.86 -1.13 -12.41
CA GLU A 23 19.58 -1.68 -11.26
C GLU A 23 19.28 -0.91 -9.95
N ALA A 24 18.17 -0.20 -9.90
CA ALA A 24 17.75 0.56 -8.73
C ALA A 24 17.53 -0.35 -7.53
N GLU A 25 18.00 0.06 -6.36
CA GLU A 25 17.76 -0.65 -5.09
C GLU A 25 16.39 -0.35 -4.52
N PHE A 26 15.87 0.84 -4.81
CA PHE A 26 14.57 1.33 -4.37
C PHE A 26 13.68 1.62 -5.57
N ILE A 27 12.47 1.11 -5.53
CA ILE A 27 11.44 1.36 -6.55
C ILE A 27 10.21 1.93 -5.87
N LEU A 28 9.74 3.07 -6.36
CA LEU A 28 8.52 3.71 -5.92
C LEU A 28 7.41 3.45 -6.94
N LEU A 29 6.31 2.90 -6.50
CA LEU A 29 5.12 2.63 -7.30
C LEU A 29 3.94 3.41 -6.73
N ASP A 30 3.37 4.30 -7.52
CA ASP A 30 2.19 5.06 -7.16
C ASP A 30 0.97 4.48 -7.85
N GLU A 31 0.04 3.93 -7.06
CA GLU A 31 -1.19 3.29 -7.52
C GLU A 31 -0.97 2.29 -8.68
N PRO A 32 -0.05 1.32 -8.54
CA PRO A 32 0.31 0.45 -9.65
C PRO A 32 -0.79 -0.54 -10.04
N LEU A 33 -1.81 -0.73 -9.20
CA LEU A 33 -2.88 -1.73 -9.39
C LEU A 33 -4.14 -1.13 -10.00
N VAL A 34 -4.22 0.19 -10.12
CA VAL A 34 -5.39 0.88 -10.66
C VAL A 34 -5.61 0.49 -12.12
N GLY A 35 -6.86 0.15 -12.45
CA GLY A 35 -7.25 -0.22 -13.80
C GLY A 35 -6.89 -1.66 -14.22
N MET A 36 -6.30 -2.44 -13.32
CA MET A 36 -6.00 -3.85 -13.58
C MET A 36 -7.16 -4.76 -13.20
N ASP A 37 -7.38 -5.79 -14.02
CA ASP A 37 -8.22 -6.93 -13.66
C ASP A 37 -7.54 -7.76 -12.55
N ARG A 38 -8.30 -8.63 -11.92
CA ARG A 38 -7.84 -9.43 -10.78
C ARG A 38 -6.64 -10.31 -11.11
N GLU A 39 -6.65 -10.94 -12.28
CA GLU A 39 -5.56 -11.83 -12.71
C GLU A 39 -4.26 -11.08 -12.96
N SER A 40 -4.33 -9.97 -13.68
CA SER A 40 -3.18 -9.08 -13.91
C SER A 40 -2.61 -8.52 -12.62
N ARG A 41 -3.48 -8.13 -11.69
CA ARG A 41 -3.12 -7.65 -10.35
C ARG A 41 -2.35 -8.71 -9.57
N ASN A 42 -2.88 -9.92 -9.49
CA ASN A 42 -2.23 -11.04 -8.78
C ASN A 42 -0.87 -11.38 -9.41
N SER A 43 -0.78 -11.38 -10.72
CA SER A 43 0.48 -11.62 -11.43
C SER A 43 1.53 -10.56 -11.13
N LEU A 44 1.12 -9.30 -11.10
CA LEU A 44 2.02 -8.19 -10.75
C LEU A 44 2.51 -8.30 -9.31
N LEU A 45 1.61 -8.55 -8.36
CA LEU A 45 1.97 -8.66 -6.94
C LEU A 45 2.95 -9.80 -6.70
N LYS A 46 2.77 -10.94 -7.37
CA LYS A 46 3.73 -12.06 -7.32
C LYS A 46 5.08 -11.69 -7.90
N LEU A 47 5.10 -10.93 -8.99
CA LEU A 47 6.34 -10.45 -9.59
C LEU A 47 7.10 -9.52 -8.65
N LEU A 48 6.41 -8.57 -8.02
CA LEU A 48 6.99 -7.63 -7.07
C LEU A 48 7.54 -8.35 -5.83
N ASP A 49 6.81 -9.34 -5.33
CA ASP A 49 7.24 -10.16 -4.20
C ASP A 49 8.54 -10.91 -4.51
N ARG A 50 8.62 -11.58 -5.65
CA ARG A 50 9.85 -12.25 -6.11
C ARG A 50 11.01 -11.27 -6.28
N PHE A 51 10.73 -10.08 -6.76
CA PHE A 51 11.77 -9.07 -6.96
C PHE A 51 12.40 -8.64 -5.64
N CYS A 52 11.59 -8.50 -4.60
CA CYS A 52 12.10 -8.21 -3.26
C CYS A 52 12.88 -9.39 -2.67
N HIS A 53 12.34 -10.60 -2.77
CA HIS A 53 12.96 -11.80 -2.16
C HIS A 53 14.22 -12.28 -2.90
N ASP A 54 14.16 -12.36 -4.22
CA ASP A 54 15.23 -12.95 -5.01
C ASP A 54 16.37 -11.96 -5.28
N ASN A 55 16.06 -10.68 -5.41
CA ASN A 55 17.04 -9.65 -5.78
C ASN A 55 17.36 -8.68 -4.64
N GLY A 56 16.79 -8.85 -3.46
CA GLY A 56 17.04 -7.98 -2.30
C GLY A 56 16.65 -6.52 -2.51
N LYS A 57 15.71 -6.24 -3.42
CA LYS A 57 15.24 -4.89 -3.72
C LYS A 57 14.18 -4.44 -2.73
N THR A 58 14.08 -3.13 -2.54
CA THR A 58 13.02 -2.52 -1.73
C THR A 58 12.00 -1.85 -2.64
N ILE A 59 10.73 -2.21 -2.46
CA ILE A 59 9.62 -1.61 -3.18
C ILE A 59 8.73 -0.88 -2.20
N ILE A 60 8.45 0.38 -2.50
CA ILE A 60 7.49 1.20 -1.78
C ILE A 60 6.31 1.42 -2.71
N MET A 61 5.14 0.98 -2.29
CA MET A 61 3.92 1.06 -3.07
C MET A 61 2.89 1.93 -2.36
N VAL A 62 2.35 2.91 -3.06
CA VAL A 62 1.20 3.69 -2.60
C VAL A 62 -0.06 3.09 -3.22
N SER A 63 -1.02 2.74 -2.41
CA SER A 63 -2.28 2.16 -2.87
C SER A 63 -3.42 2.42 -1.90
N HIS A 64 -4.65 2.48 -2.42
CA HIS A 64 -5.89 2.47 -1.64
C HIS A 64 -6.45 1.07 -1.42
N ASP A 65 -5.87 0.06 -2.07
CA ASP A 65 -6.31 -1.34 -1.95
C ASP A 65 -5.67 -2.01 -0.73
N LEU A 66 -6.32 -1.88 0.41
CA LEU A 66 -5.85 -2.47 1.67
C LEU A 66 -5.76 -3.99 1.61
N SER A 67 -6.64 -4.65 0.87
CA SER A 67 -6.61 -6.11 0.72
C SER A 67 -5.34 -6.57 0.01
N ALA A 68 -4.97 -5.91 -1.09
CA ALA A 68 -3.74 -6.21 -1.81
C ALA A 68 -2.50 -5.94 -0.95
N ILE A 69 -2.47 -4.81 -0.24
CA ILE A 69 -1.36 -4.44 0.63
C ILE A 69 -1.18 -5.47 1.75
N ARG A 70 -2.26 -5.90 2.41
CA ARG A 70 -2.21 -6.89 3.50
C ARG A 70 -1.59 -8.21 3.05
N GLN A 71 -1.85 -8.63 1.83
CA GLN A 71 -1.40 -9.91 1.31
C GLN A 71 0.05 -9.91 0.84
N THR A 72 0.60 -8.76 0.54
CA THR A 72 1.85 -8.68 -0.22
C THR A 72 2.95 -7.88 0.44
N THR A 73 2.65 -7.09 1.46
CA THR A 73 3.64 -6.21 2.08
C THR A 73 4.06 -6.69 3.46
N HIS A 74 5.31 -6.43 3.82
CA HIS A 74 5.87 -6.76 5.14
C HIS A 74 5.66 -5.63 6.14
N ARG A 75 5.69 -4.40 5.66
CA ARG A 75 5.50 -3.18 6.46
C ARG A 75 4.46 -2.28 5.81
N MET A 76 3.66 -1.64 6.63
CA MET A 76 2.64 -0.71 6.19
C MET A 76 2.78 0.61 6.93
N ILE A 77 2.60 1.69 6.19
CA ILE A 77 2.38 3.02 6.74
C ILE A 77 0.97 3.44 6.32
N PHE A 78 0.11 3.67 7.29
CA PHE A 78 -1.25 4.15 7.04
C PHE A 78 -1.33 5.64 7.33
N LEU A 79 -1.70 6.40 6.31
CA LEU A 79 -1.71 7.86 6.33
C LEU A 79 -3.14 8.39 6.18
N GLU A 80 -3.59 9.14 7.16
CA GLU A 80 -4.81 9.97 7.12
C GLU A 80 -4.47 11.31 7.78
N GLU A 81 -4.23 12.35 6.98
CA GLU A 81 -3.75 13.66 7.43
C GLU A 81 -2.41 13.60 8.19
N LYS A 82 -2.24 12.60 9.01
CA LYS A 82 -1.01 12.24 9.72
C LYS A 82 -0.77 10.73 9.66
N ILE A 83 0.40 10.28 10.04
CA ILE A 83 0.67 8.84 10.15
C ILE A 83 -0.18 8.27 11.28
N ARG A 84 -1.07 7.34 10.94
CA ARG A 84 -1.95 6.64 11.88
C ARG A 84 -1.41 5.29 12.30
N PHE A 85 -0.63 4.67 11.44
CA PHE A 85 0.03 3.40 11.71
C PHE A 85 1.35 3.34 10.95
N ASP A 86 2.37 2.81 11.58
CA ASP A 86 3.66 2.50 10.97
C ASP A 86 4.22 1.24 11.66
N GLY A 87 4.29 0.15 10.95
CA GLY A 87 4.78 -1.09 11.51
C GLY A 87 4.56 -2.31 10.61
N PRO A 88 4.80 -3.52 11.16
CA PRO A 88 4.54 -4.75 10.43
C PRO A 88 3.10 -4.82 9.96
N THR A 89 2.90 -5.20 8.70
CA THR A 89 1.57 -5.31 8.09
C THR A 89 0.65 -6.25 8.86
N ALA A 90 1.20 -7.30 9.43
CA ALA A 90 0.46 -8.26 10.25
C ALA A 90 -0.20 -7.63 11.50
N ASN A 91 0.34 -6.53 11.99
CA ASN A 91 -0.16 -5.82 13.16
C ASN A 91 -1.20 -4.75 12.81
N PHE A 92 -1.44 -4.51 11.53
CA PHE A 92 -2.42 -3.52 11.11
C PHE A 92 -3.83 -4.02 11.42
N PRO A 93 -4.71 -3.20 12.03
CA PRO A 93 -6.08 -3.58 12.34
C PRO A 93 -6.86 -4.05 11.12
N ASP A 94 -7.83 -4.92 11.32
CA ASP A 94 -8.72 -5.32 10.24
C ASP A 94 -9.64 -4.18 9.80
N LEU A 95 -10.29 -4.36 8.64
CA LEU A 95 -11.14 -3.32 8.06
C LEU A 95 -12.35 -2.99 8.95
N GLU A 96 -12.86 -3.97 9.68
CA GLU A 96 -13.99 -3.77 10.59
C GLU A 96 -13.59 -2.93 11.80
N SER A 97 -12.44 -3.22 12.38
CA SER A 97 -11.86 -2.44 13.47
C SER A 97 -11.54 -1.02 13.05
N LEU A 98 -11.01 -0.83 11.83
CA LEU A 98 -10.78 0.48 11.25
C LEU A 98 -12.07 1.28 11.05
N ALA A 99 -13.13 0.64 10.55
CA ALA A 99 -14.42 1.28 10.36
C ALA A 99 -15.04 1.72 11.68
N LYS A 100 -14.93 0.89 12.71
CA LYS A 100 -15.38 1.22 14.08
C LYS A 100 -14.57 2.39 14.65
N LEU A 101 -13.27 2.40 14.47
CA LEU A 101 -12.39 3.48 14.95
C LEU A 101 -12.68 4.80 14.24
N ARG A 102 -12.93 4.79 12.94
CA ARG A 102 -13.37 5.98 12.19
C ARG A 102 -14.74 6.48 12.65
N GLY A 103 -15.69 5.58 12.91
CA GLY A 103 -17.01 5.92 13.44
C GLY A 103 -16.93 6.56 14.83
N ILE A 104 -16.03 6.09 15.68
CA ILE A 104 -15.77 6.65 17.01
C ILE A 104 -15.10 8.02 16.91
N SER A 105 -14.17 8.21 15.97
CA SER A 105 -13.50 9.50 15.77
C SER A 105 -14.47 10.63 15.38
N HIS A 106 -15.55 10.31 14.70
CA HIS A 106 -16.56 11.30 14.32
C HIS A 106 -17.60 11.58 15.40
N THR A 107 -17.74 10.69 16.40
CA THR A 107 -18.78 10.81 17.44
C THR A 107 -18.24 11.15 18.82
N HIS A 108 -16.96 10.98 19.08
CA HIS A 108 -16.39 11.03 20.44
C HIS A 108 -15.17 11.95 20.61
N GLU A 109 -15.09 13.05 19.88
CA GLU A 109 -14.21 14.14 20.34
C GLU A 109 -14.64 14.70 21.70
N GLN A 110 -15.76 14.25 22.26
CA GLN A 110 -16.32 14.80 23.50
C GLN A 110 -16.40 13.86 24.70
N GLU A 111 -16.24 12.53 24.60
CA GLU A 111 -16.58 11.72 25.79
C GLU A 111 -15.61 10.67 26.30
N ASN A 112 -14.66 10.15 25.60
CA ASN A 112 -13.72 9.20 26.25
C ASN A 112 -12.37 9.14 25.56
N GLY A 113 -11.35 9.49 26.28
CA GLY A 113 -9.93 9.51 25.89
C GLY A 113 -9.32 8.17 25.44
N GLN A 114 -10.02 7.37 24.67
CA GLN A 114 -9.42 6.23 23.99
C GLN A 114 -8.71 6.73 22.74
N ARG A 115 -7.40 6.81 22.87
CA ARG A 115 -6.51 7.22 21.80
C ARG A 115 -6.21 6.05 20.86
N TRP A 116 -6.16 6.37 19.60
CA TRP A 116 -5.55 5.53 18.59
C TRP A 116 -4.07 5.25 18.98
N PRO A 117 -3.55 4.00 18.83
CA PRO A 117 -2.17 3.66 19.14
C PRO A 117 -1.12 4.32 18.24
N GLY A 118 -1.26 5.50 17.88
CA GLY A 118 -0.37 6.28 17.02
C GLY A 118 -0.50 7.78 17.23
N ASP A 119 -1.38 8.18 18.13
CA ASP A 119 -1.50 9.59 18.49
C ASP A 119 -0.32 10.01 19.39
N ILE A 120 0.76 10.39 18.75
CA ILE A 120 1.87 11.03 19.43
C ILE A 120 1.40 12.44 19.79
N LYS A 121 1.37 12.77 21.07
CA LYS A 121 1.26 14.17 21.47
C LYS A 121 2.49 14.90 20.95
N GLU A 122 2.29 15.89 20.13
CA GLU A 122 3.23 17.00 20.08
C GLU A 122 3.11 17.72 21.43
N GLU A 123 3.99 17.43 22.34
CA GLU A 123 4.26 18.33 23.47
C GLU A 123 4.96 19.56 22.90
N ARG A 124 4.28 20.66 22.94
CA ARG A 124 4.92 21.97 22.74
C ARG A 124 5.68 22.38 24.00
#